data_37fe1d3af39643aeca4aca119631b00a
#
_entry.id   37fe1d3af39643aeca4aca119631b00a
#
_cell.length_a   1.000
_cell.length_b   1.000
_cell.length_c   1.000
_cell.angle_alpha   90.00
_cell.angle_beta   90.00
_cell.angle_gamma   90.00
#
_symmetry.space_group_name_H-M   'P 1'
#
loop_
_entity.id
_entity.type
_entity.pdbx_description
1 polymer ?
#
loop_
_entity_poly.entity_id
_entity_poly.type
_entity_poly.pdbx_seq_one_letter_code
_entity_poly.pdbx_strand_id
1 'polypeptide(L)'
;AQELIQRFSPLLDDEYEQSRLNSWGTLLLLASMDLDEAAENLIEENNMTKDFLKKYLKNINDKKLSQDVEVLIEQKNLKYNMSSLDELNQNFRDLLVRAQTYFETEENLEALKDSWKILRVMHGHRKVSHLLTLLRE
;
A
#
# COMPACT_ATOMS: atom_id res chain seq x y z
N ALA A 1 -21.95 2.97 -9.17
CA ALA A 1 -21.84 4.31 -8.59
C ALA A 1 -22.41 5.38 -9.53
N GLN A 2 -21.94 5.48 -10.78
CA GLN A 2 -22.43 6.47 -11.76
C GLN A 2 -23.94 6.39 -12.01
N GLU A 3 -24.51 5.19 -12.12
CA GLU A 3 -25.96 4.98 -12.28
C GLU A 3 -26.75 5.59 -11.10
N LEU A 4 -26.24 5.49 -9.87
CA LEU A 4 -26.89 6.08 -8.69
C LEU A 4 -26.97 7.60 -8.79
N ILE A 5 -25.90 8.25 -9.26
CA ILE A 5 -25.80 9.71 -9.34
C ILE A 5 -26.58 10.23 -10.56
N GLN A 6 -26.34 9.64 -11.74
CA GLN A 6 -26.84 10.21 -13.01
C GLN A 6 -28.25 9.78 -13.37
N ARG A 7 -28.67 8.58 -12.95
CA ARG A 7 -29.94 7.99 -13.34
C ARG A 7 -30.96 7.96 -12.21
N PHE A 8 -30.58 7.49 -11.03
CA PHE A 8 -31.54 7.30 -9.94
C PHE A 8 -31.74 8.55 -9.09
N SER A 9 -30.70 9.34 -8.82
CA SER A 9 -30.81 10.54 -8.02
C SER A 9 -31.80 11.55 -8.59
N PRO A 10 -31.82 11.85 -9.90
CA PRO A 10 -32.79 12.80 -10.48
C PRO A 10 -34.27 12.33 -10.43
N LEU A 11 -34.52 11.05 -10.12
CA LEU A 11 -35.90 10.52 -9.98
C LEU A 11 -36.50 10.73 -8.59
N LEU A 12 -35.70 11.22 -7.64
CA LEU A 12 -36.20 11.53 -6.31
C LEU A 12 -36.76 12.95 -6.27
N ASP A 13 -37.94 13.10 -5.69
CA ASP A 13 -38.59 14.41 -5.56
C ASP A 13 -38.07 15.23 -4.36
N ASP A 14 -37.41 14.56 -3.40
CA ASP A 14 -36.82 15.16 -2.19
C ASP A 14 -35.35 15.52 -2.41
N GLU A 15 -35.05 16.82 -2.38
CA GLU A 15 -33.67 17.33 -2.55
C GLU A 15 -32.69 16.77 -1.49
N TYR A 16 -33.15 16.50 -0.27
CA TYR A 16 -32.32 15.92 0.79
C TYR A 16 -31.97 14.47 0.46
N GLU A 17 -32.94 13.66 0.02
CA GLU A 17 -32.67 12.27 -0.39
C GLU A 17 -31.83 12.22 -1.68
N GLN A 18 -32.03 13.16 -2.60
CA GLN A 18 -31.15 13.34 -3.76
C GLN A 18 -29.71 13.57 -3.35
N SER A 19 -29.47 14.51 -2.43
CA SER A 19 -28.16 14.84 -1.91
C SER A 19 -27.49 13.63 -1.21
N ARG A 20 -28.27 12.89 -0.41
CA ARG A 20 -27.81 11.66 0.24
C ARG A 20 -27.38 10.60 -0.78
N LEU A 21 -28.21 10.35 -1.79
CA LEU A 21 -27.92 9.35 -2.83
C LEU A 21 -26.67 9.73 -3.65
N ASN A 22 -26.51 11.01 -3.97
CA ASN A 22 -25.30 11.53 -4.63
C ASN A 22 -24.06 11.36 -3.78
N SER A 23 -24.14 11.62 -2.47
CA SER A 23 -23.04 11.42 -1.54
C SER A 23 -22.64 9.94 -1.46
N TRP A 24 -23.60 9.02 -1.35
CA TRP A 24 -23.35 7.59 -1.37
C TRP A 24 -22.73 7.12 -2.69
N GLY A 25 -23.26 7.60 -3.82
CA GLY A 25 -22.72 7.30 -5.14
C GLY A 25 -21.28 7.77 -5.31
N THR A 26 -20.97 8.97 -4.81
CA THR A 26 -19.61 9.52 -4.82
C THR A 26 -18.65 8.70 -3.95
N LEU A 27 -19.06 8.32 -2.73
CA LEU A 27 -18.26 7.49 -1.84
C LEU A 27 -17.97 6.11 -2.45
N LEU A 28 -18.97 5.50 -3.10
CA LEU A 28 -18.77 4.21 -3.79
C LEU A 28 -17.80 4.34 -4.99
N LEU A 29 -17.87 5.45 -5.72
CA LEU A 29 -16.94 5.71 -6.82
C LEU A 29 -15.51 5.85 -6.31
N LEU A 30 -15.30 6.66 -5.27
CA LEU A 30 -13.98 6.84 -4.64
C LEU A 30 -13.44 5.53 -4.07
N ALA A 31 -14.27 4.76 -3.38
CA ALA A 31 -13.86 3.46 -2.84
C ALA A 31 -13.47 2.46 -3.93
N SER A 32 -14.15 2.48 -5.09
CA SER A 32 -13.81 1.63 -6.23
C SER A 32 -12.46 2.00 -6.83
N MET A 33 -12.18 3.30 -6.99
CA MET A 33 -10.89 3.79 -7.51
C MET A 33 -9.74 3.47 -6.55
N ASP A 34 -9.95 3.69 -5.25
CA ASP A 34 -8.96 3.39 -4.21
C ASP A 34 -8.63 1.90 -4.15
N LEU A 35 -9.62 1.02 -4.38
CA LEU A 35 -9.43 -0.43 -4.38
C LEU A 35 -8.55 -0.90 -5.55
N ASP A 36 -8.74 -0.32 -6.75
CA ASP A 36 -7.95 -0.67 -7.94
C ASP A 36 -6.48 -0.24 -7.75
N GLU A 37 -6.24 0.98 -7.25
CA GLU A 37 -4.89 1.48 -6.96
C GLU A 37 -4.23 0.75 -5.78
N ALA A 38 -5.00 0.33 -4.77
CA ALA A 38 -4.46 -0.31 -3.57
C ALA A 38 -3.74 -1.62 -3.87
N ALA A 39 -4.24 -2.43 -4.80
CA ALA A 39 -3.58 -3.67 -5.20
C ALA A 39 -2.23 -3.41 -5.89
N GLU A 40 -2.19 -2.44 -6.80
CA GLU A 40 -0.96 -2.04 -7.50
C GLU A 40 0.07 -1.48 -6.53
N ASN A 41 -0.36 -0.61 -5.62
CA ASN A 41 0.49 -0.03 -4.57
C ASN A 41 1.10 -1.10 -3.66
N LEU A 42 0.31 -2.10 -3.23
CA LEU A 42 0.83 -3.22 -2.44
C LEU A 42 1.85 -4.06 -3.20
N ILE A 43 1.62 -4.31 -4.49
CA ILE A 43 2.57 -5.04 -5.34
C ILE A 43 3.89 -4.27 -5.46
N GLU A 44 3.83 -2.96 -5.70
CA GLU A 44 5.02 -2.11 -5.80
C GLU A 44 5.80 -2.09 -4.49
N GLU A 45 5.13 -1.84 -3.36
CA GLU A 45 5.75 -1.83 -2.02
C GLU A 45 6.42 -3.17 -1.69
N ASN A 46 5.75 -4.29 -1.99
CA ASN A 46 6.28 -5.62 -1.77
C ASN A 46 7.53 -5.89 -2.62
N ASN A 47 7.50 -5.50 -3.89
CA ASN A 47 8.65 -5.66 -4.78
C ASN A 47 9.84 -4.80 -4.35
N MET A 48 9.61 -3.53 -4.05
CA MET A 48 10.68 -2.61 -3.58
C MET A 48 11.32 -3.13 -2.30
N THR A 49 10.52 -3.58 -1.34
CA THR A 49 11.02 -4.11 -0.07
C THR A 49 11.78 -5.42 -0.28
N LYS A 50 11.27 -6.30 -1.15
CA LYS A 50 11.94 -7.54 -1.53
C LYS A 50 13.31 -7.29 -2.15
N ASP A 51 13.40 -6.35 -3.09
CA ASP A 51 14.65 -6.01 -3.77
C ASP A 51 15.67 -5.38 -2.81
N PHE A 52 15.22 -4.53 -1.89
CA PHE A 52 16.04 -3.99 -0.82
C PHE A 52 16.61 -5.10 0.06
N LEU A 53 15.76 -5.98 0.58
CA LEU A 53 16.18 -7.08 1.44
C LEU A 53 17.15 -8.02 0.73
N LYS A 54 16.94 -8.33 -0.56
CA LYS A 54 17.88 -9.10 -1.38
C LYS A 54 19.24 -8.42 -1.53
N LYS A 55 19.23 -7.11 -1.81
CA LYS A 55 20.45 -6.31 -1.99
C LYS A 55 21.32 -6.37 -0.75
N TYR A 56 20.71 -6.23 0.42
CA TYR A 56 21.43 -6.11 1.69
C TYR A 56 21.52 -7.40 2.50
N LEU A 57 20.97 -8.52 2.05
CA LEU A 57 20.97 -9.80 2.76
C LEU A 57 22.39 -10.23 3.21
N LYS A 58 23.38 -10.05 2.32
CA LYS A 58 24.79 -10.40 2.61
C LYS A 58 25.45 -9.54 3.68
N ASN A 59 24.86 -8.39 3.99
CA ASN A 59 25.34 -7.46 5.00
C ASN A 59 24.70 -7.72 6.38
N ILE A 60 23.73 -8.65 6.46
CA ILE A 60 23.04 -9.01 7.69
C ILE A 60 23.77 -10.20 8.33
N ASN A 61 24.51 -9.94 9.40
CA ASN A 61 25.21 -10.97 10.17
C ASN A 61 24.32 -11.62 11.26
N ASP A 62 23.14 -11.06 11.53
CA ASP A 62 22.15 -11.66 12.43
C ASP A 62 21.52 -12.88 11.74
N LYS A 63 21.80 -14.08 12.28
CA LYS A 63 21.33 -15.35 11.70
C LYS A 63 19.83 -15.47 11.65
N LYS A 64 19.12 -14.97 12.68
CA LYS A 64 17.66 -15.06 12.74
C LYS A 64 17.03 -14.12 11.70
N LEU A 65 17.48 -12.88 11.65
CA LEU A 65 17.01 -11.91 10.68
C LEU A 65 17.30 -12.36 9.24
N SER A 66 18.51 -12.85 8.97
CA SER A 66 18.90 -13.38 7.66
C SER A 66 18.01 -14.55 7.21
N GLN A 67 17.75 -15.52 8.10
CA GLN A 67 16.84 -16.64 7.80
C GLN A 67 15.41 -16.20 7.54
N ASP A 68 14.85 -15.29 8.35
CA ASP A 68 13.50 -14.77 8.16
C ASP A 68 13.38 -14.04 6.81
N VAL A 69 14.41 -13.30 6.41
CA VAL A 69 14.48 -12.62 5.10
C VAL A 69 14.55 -13.63 3.95
N GLU A 70 15.39 -14.66 4.04
CA GLU A 70 15.50 -15.71 3.02
C GLU A 70 14.18 -16.42 2.81
N VAL A 71 13.52 -16.86 3.88
CA VAL A 71 12.22 -17.55 3.83
C VAL A 71 11.17 -16.70 3.11
N LEU A 72 11.09 -15.40 3.43
CA LEU A 72 10.09 -14.53 2.81
C LEU A 72 10.39 -14.23 1.34
N ILE A 73 11.68 -14.04 0.99
CA ILE A 73 12.11 -13.79 -0.39
C ILE A 73 11.85 -15.00 -1.29
N GLU A 74 12.05 -16.23 -0.79
CA GLU A 74 11.90 -17.47 -1.56
C GLU A 74 10.45 -17.94 -1.70
N GLN A 75 9.52 -17.30 -1.04
CA GLN A 75 8.09 -17.65 -1.09
C GLN A 75 7.57 -17.51 -2.55
N LYS A 76 7.28 -18.67 -3.18
CA LYS A 76 6.93 -18.74 -4.62
C LYS A 76 5.42 -18.68 -4.91
N ASN A 77 4.57 -19.03 -3.93
CA ASN A 77 3.13 -19.15 -4.13
C ASN A 77 2.40 -17.87 -3.72
N LEU A 78 2.64 -16.79 -4.46
CA LEU A 78 1.94 -15.53 -4.25
C LEU A 78 0.53 -15.62 -4.84
N LYS A 79 -0.46 -15.57 -3.97
CA LYS A 79 -1.85 -15.31 -4.40
C LYS A 79 -2.00 -13.80 -4.56
N TYR A 80 -2.54 -13.37 -5.69
CA TYR A 80 -2.71 -11.94 -6.03
C TYR A 80 -4.07 -11.37 -5.58
N ASN A 81 -4.73 -11.98 -4.60
CA ASN A 81 -5.91 -11.35 -4.00
C ASN A 81 -5.47 -10.31 -2.95
N MET A 82 -6.33 -9.32 -2.70
CA MET A 82 -6.03 -8.20 -1.79
C MET A 82 -5.57 -8.65 -0.41
N SER A 83 -6.25 -9.65 0.19
CA SER A 83 -5.92 -10.14 1.53
C SER A 83 -4.51 -10.75 1.58
N SER A 84 -4.13 -11.53 0.57
CA SER A 84 -2.79 -12.15 0.52
C SER A 84 -1.70 -11.13 0.20
N LEU A 85 -2.01 -10.10 -0.61
CA LEU A 85 -1.07 -9.01 -0.90
C LEU A 85 -0.82 -8.16 0.35
N ASP A 86 -1.87 -7.86 1.13
CA ASP A 86 -1.76 -7.10 2.38
C ASP A 86 -1.00 -7.89 3.45
N GLU A 87 -1.30 -9.18 3.64
CA GLU A 87 -0.56 -10.05 4.56
C GLU A 87 0.94 -10.11 4.21
N LEU A 88 1.25 -10.25 2.92
CA LEU A 88 2.63 -10.23 2.44
C LEU A 88 3.29 -8.87 2.68
N ASN A 89 2.56 -7.77 2.46
CA ASN A 89 3.04 -6.42 2.72
C ASN A 89 3.37 -6.22 4.21
N GLN A 90 2.51 -6.69 5.11
CA GLN A 90 2.76 -6.62 6.55
C GLN A 90 4.02 -7.39 6.95
N ASN A 91 4.23 -8.60 6.39
CA ASN A 91 5.44 -9.39 6.65
C ASN A 91 6.71 -8.68 6.13
N PHE A 92 6.65 -8.09 4.92
CA PHE A 92 7.76 -7.32 4.38
C PHE A 92 8.06 -6.07 5.22
N ARG A 93 7.02 -5.38 5.70
CA ARG A 93 7.18 -4.20 6.56
C ARG A 93 7.81 -4.53 7.91
N ASP A 94 7.43 -5.65 8.53
CA ASP A 94 8.07 -6.12 9.76
C ASP A 94 9.57 -6.37 9.54
N LEU A 95 9.93 -7.08 8.47
CA LEU A 95 11.34 -7.31 8.14
C LEU A 95 12.08 -6.02 7.77
N LEU A 96 11.42 -5.07 7.10
CA LEU A 96 12.02 -3.76 6.78
C LEU A 96 12.37 -2.99 8.05
N VAL A 97 11.48 -2.96 9.04
CA VAL A 97 11.72 -2.28 10.33
C VAL A 97 12.87 -2.96 11.08
N ARG A 98 12.87 -4.29 11.14
CA ARG A 98 13.94 -5.05 11.81
C ARG A 98 15.29 -4.85 11.11
N ALA A 99 15.30 -4.84 9.78
CA ALA A 99 16.51 -4.56 9.00
C ALA A 99 17.00 -3.12 9.20
N GLN A 100 16.12 -2.13 9.26
CA GLN A 100 16.48 -0.75 9.57
C GLN A 100 17.14 -0.64 10.95
N THR A 101 16.54 -1.22 11.99
CA THR A 101 17.11 -1.24 13.35
C THR A 101 18.48 -1.88 13.36
N TYR A 102 18.67 -2.98 12.62
CA TYR A 102 19.97 -3.63 12.48
C TYR A 102 20.98 -2.69 11.79
N PHE A 103 20.62 -2.07 10.65
CA PHE A 103 21.53 -1.18 9.92
C PHE A 103 21.81 0.14 10.66
N GLU A 104 20.91 0.61 11.52
CA GLU A 104 21.19 1.71 12.44
C GLU A 104 22.29 1.33 13.45
N THR A 105 22.23 0.14 14.02
CA THR A 105 23.23 -0.36 14.97
C THR A 105 24.58 -0.57 14.29
N GLU A 106 24.59 -1.03 13.04
CA GLU A 106 25.80 -1.25 12.23
C GLU A 106 26.31 0.02 11.51
N GLU A 107 25.64 1.16 11.71
CA GLU A 107 25.95 2.45 11.05
C GLU A 107 26.00 2.38 9.52
N ASN A 108 25.21 1.48 8.89
CA ASN A 108 25.16 1.33 7.45
C ASN A 108 24.26 2.39 6.81
N LEU A 109 24.84 3.58 6.58
CA LEU A 109 24.12 4.73 6.05
C LEU A 109 23.55 4.52 4.63
N GLU A 110 24.16 3.68 3.81
CA GLU A 110 23.66 3.38 2.45
C GLU A 110 22.36 2.60 2.54
N ALA A 111 22.32 1.52 3.32
CA ALA A 111 21.11 0.73 3.53
C ALA A 111 19.98 1.57 4.14
N LEU A 112 20.30 2.44 5.11
CA LEU A 112 19.32 3.34 5.72
C LEU A 112 18.73 4.33 4.71
N LYS A 113 19.56 4.94 3.86
CA LYS A 113 19.07 5.85 2.79
C LYS A 113 18.13 5.13 1.82
N ASP A 114 18.46 3.91 1.43
CA ASP A 114 17.62 3.12 0.54
C ASP A 114 16.30 2.72 1.20
N SER A 115 16.31 2.31 2.47
CA SER A 115 15.10 2.00 3.22
C SER A 115 14.17 3.23 3.37
N TRP A 116 14.73 4.43 3.58
CA TRP A 116 13.93 5.67 3.63
C TRP A 116 13.27 6.03 2.30
N LYS A 117 13.84 5.63 1.16
CA LYS A 117 13.18 5.81 -0.15
C LYS A 117 11.90 4.97 -0.21
N ILE A 118 11.98 3.71 0.26
CA ILE A 118 10.80 2.81 0.32
C ILE A 118 9.72 3.41 1.21
N LEU A 119 10.09 3.86 2.43
CA LEU A 119 9.13 4.48 3.35
C LEU A 119 8.45 5.73 2.77
N ARG A 120 9.17 6.52 1.96
CA ARG A 120 8.58 7.68 1.26
C ARG A 120 7.56 7.27 0.21
N VAL A 121 7.81 6.21 -0.55
CA VAL A 121 6.85 5.66 -1.51
C VAL A 121 5.62 5.15 -0.77
N MET A 122 5.79 4.31 0.26
CA MET A 122 4.71 3.80 1.08
C MET A 122 3.86 4.93 1.70
N HIS A 123 4.50 6.02 2.14
CA HIS A 123 3.79 7.20 2.63
C HIS A 123 3.00 7.89 1.51
N GLY A 124 3.59 7.99 0.30
CA GLY A 124 2.92 8.54 -0.88
C GLY A 124 1.64 7.81 -1.23
N HIS A 125 1.67 6.48 -1.24
CA HIS A 125 0.51 5.62 -1.51
C HIS A 125 -0.64 5.79 -0.50
N ARG A 126 -0.35 6.24 0.72
CA ARG A 126 -1.36 6.46 1.78
C ARG A 126 -1.90 7.88 1.85
N LYS A 127 -1.46 8.76 0.95
CA LYS A 127 -1.99 10.13 0.87
C LYS A 127 -3.33 10.14 0.14
N VAL A 128 -4.39 10.49 0.83
CA VAL A 128 -5.73 10.73 0.26
C VAL A 128 -5.90 12.12 -0.38
N SER A 129 -4.83 12.92 -0.44
CA SER A 129 -4.91 14.31 -0.93
C SER A 129 -5.32 14.43 -2.39
N HIS A 130 -5.00 13.44 -3.24
CA HIS A 130 -5.44 13.41 -4.64
C HIS A 130 -6.95 13.16 -4.78
N LEU A 131 -7.55 12.37 -3.86
CA LEU A 131 -8.99 12.15 -3.84
C LEU A 131 -9.77 13.45 -3.54
N LEU A 132 -9.19 14.34 -2.73
CA LEU A 132 -9.79 15.62 -2.40
C LEU A 132 -9.81 16.61 -3.57
N THR A 133 -8.90 16.47 -4.54
CA THR A 133 -8.90 17.31 -5.76
C THR A 133 -10.02 16.92 -6.71
N LEU A 134 -10.38 15.64 -6.79
CA LEU A 134 -11.48 15.13 -7.60
C LEU A 134 -12.86 15.56 -7.08
N LEU A 135 -12.97 15.93 -5.80
CA LEU A 135 -14.22 16.41 -5.18
C LEU A 135 -14.44 17.92 -5.39
N ARG A 136 -13.48 18.66 -5.95
CA ARG A 136 -13.54 20.12 -6.16
C ARG A 136 -13.90 20.54 -7.59
N GLU A 137 -13.94 19.60 -8.52
CA GLU A 137 -14.42 19.79 -9.89
C GLU A 137 -15.90 19.35 -10.03
#